data_ecb8aadd6a1ca04fa33dada4a33e6099
#
_entry.id   ecb8aadd6a1ca04fa33dada4a33e6099
#
_cell.length_a   1.000
_cell.length_b   1.000
_cell.length_c   1.000
_cell.angle_alpha   90.00
_cell.angle_beta   90.00
_cell.angle_gamma   90.00
#
_symmetry.space_group_name_H-M   'P 1'
#
loop_
_entity.id
_entity.type
_entity.pdbx_description
1 polymer ?
#
loop_
_entity_poly.entity_id
_entity_poly.type
_entity_poly.pdbx_seq_one_letter_code
_entity_poly.pdbx_strand_id
1 'polypeptide(L)'
;MCGIIGYTGSEDVKGVLLDALELLEYRGYDSAGIAVADTGLKQTKVYKCAGRVKDLRAICESEKLITECGIGHTRWATHGGVNDTNAHPHQVGKVTLVHNGIIENYRELIADYELESVLKSETDSEVVAALLNKFYTGDPDEAIKKTVSKLKGTFALVILFEDHQGEIYSVRNVSPIVATLCKEGAMLASD
;
A
#
# COMPACT_ATOMS: atom_id res chain seq x y z
N MET A 1 0.01 -13.43 -9.31
CA MET A 1 0.82 -12.22 -8.95
C MET A 1 -0.15 -11.10 -8.62
N CYS A 2 0.14 -10.30 -7.60
CA CYS A 2 -0.75 -9.22 -7.16
C CYS A 2 -0.68 -7.99 -8.07
N GLY A 3 -1.73 -7.15 -8.05
CA GLY A 3 -1.78 -5.86 -8.74
C GLY A 3 -1.52 -4.71 -7.79
N ILE A 4 -0.68 -3.74 -8.19
CA ILE A 4 -0.46 -2.47 -7.49
C ILE A 4 -0.84 -1.32 -8.40
N ILE A 5 -1.46 -0.30 -7.82
CA ILE A 5 -1.71 1.00 -8.42
C ILE A 5 -1.37 2.12 -7.42
N GLY A 6 -0.84 3.22 -7.88
CA GLY A 6 -0.73 4.49 -7.17
C GLY A 6 -1.11 5.62 -8.11
N TYR A 7 -1.82 6.61 -7.63
CA TYR A 7 -2.19 7.79 -8.39
C TYR A 7 -2.09 9.04 -7.52
N THR A 8 -1.50 10.09 -8.10
CA THR A 8 -1.53 11.45 -7.55
C THR A 8 -1.94 12.42 -8.66
N GLY A 9 -2.90 13.27 -8.39
CA GLY A 9 -3.43 14.20 -9.38
C GLY A 9 -4.75 14.83 -9.00
N SER A 10 -5.36 15.51 -9.97
CA SER A 10 -6.56 16.33 -9.80
C SER A 10 -7.89 15.62 -10.08
N GLU A 11 -7.85 14.37 -10.55
CA GLU A 11 -9.06 13.59 -10.80
C GLU A 11 -9.61 12.95 -9.51
N ASP A 12 -10.78 12.31 -9.60
CA ASP A 12 -11.30 11.47 -8.50
C ASP A 12 -10.35 10.30 -8.22
N VAL A 13 -9.43 10.49 -7.27
CA VAL A 13 -8.42 9.50 -6.89
C VAL A 13 -9.04 8.15 -6.58
N LYS A 14 -10.14 8.12 -5.82
CA LYS A 14 -10.84 6.89 -5.46
C LYS A 14 -11.36 6.17 -6.71
N GLY A 15 -12.00 6.88 -7.62
CA GLY A 15 -12.49 6.33 -8.89
C GLY A 15 -11.35 5.78 -9.74
N VAL A 16 -10.29 6.55 -9.94
CA VAL A 16 -9.10 6.14 -10.70
C VAL A 16 -8.48 4.87 -10.14
N LEU A 17 -8.32 4.78 -8.81
CA LEU A 17 -7.75 3.58 -8.17
C LEU A 17 -8.63 2.35 -8.37
N LEU A 18 -9.95 2.48 -8.16
CA LEU A 18 -10.88 1.36 -8.30
C LEU A 18 -10.96 0.85 -9.75
N ASP A 19 -11.02 1.77 -10.73
CA ASP A 19 -11.06 1.41 -12.15
C ASP A 19 -9.76 0.70 -12.59
N ALA A 20 -8.60 1.21 -12.13
CA ALA A 20 -7.31 0.58 -12.41
C ALA A 20 -7.18 -0.80 -11.74
N LEU A 21 -7.67 -0.97 -10.49
CA LEU A 21 -7.66 -2.26 -9.82
C LEU A 21 -8.55 -3.29 -10.49
N GLU A 22 -9.70 -2.89 -11.08
CA GLU A 22 -10.54 -3.79 -11.89
C GLU A 22 -9.77 -4.33 -13.11
N LEU A 23 -8.96 -3.50 -13.76
CA LEU A 23 -8.10 -3.93 -14.86
C LEU A 23 -7.00 -4.88 -14.40
N LEU A 24 -6.57 -4.79 -13.14
CA LEU A 24 -5.51 -5.62 -12.55
C LEU A 24 -6.04 -6.89 -11.85
N GLU A 25 -7.36 -7.12 -11.79
CA GLU A 25 -7.93 -8.30 -11.11
C GLU A 25 -7.46 -9.64 -11.68
N TYR A 26 -7.05 -9.69 -12.96
CA TYR A 26 -6.48 -10.91 -13.53
C TYR A 26 -5.18 -11.36 -12.84
N ARG A 27 -4.54 -10.45 -12.09
CA ARG A 27 -3.32 -10.73 -11.31
C ARG A 27 -3.61 -11.27 -9.91
N GLY A 28 -4.78 -10.96 -9.37
CA GLY A 28 -5.20 -11.39 -8.03
C GLY A 28 -6.61 -10.89 -7.72
N TYR A 29 -7.42 -11.72 -7.09
CA TYR A 29 -8.83 -11.44 -6.84
C TYR A 29 -9.36 -11.98 -5.51
N ASP A 30 -8.49 -12.39 -4.59
CA ASP A 30 -8.92 -12.94 -3.30
C ASP A 30 -9.13 -11.87 -2.23
N SER A 31 -8.47 -10.73 -2.37
CA SER A 31 -8.77 -9.53 -1.60
C SER A 31 -8.34 -8.28 -2.34
N ALA A 32 -8.96 -7.15 -2.03
CA ALA A 32 -8.67 -5.85 -2.62
C ALA A 32 -8.72 -4.75 -1.57
N GLY A 33 -7.99 -3.66 -1.82
CA GLY A 33 -8.07 -2.49 -0.97
C GLY A 33 -7.38 -1.28 -1.56
N ILE A 34 -7.78 -0.12 -1.05
CA ILE A 34 -7.21 1.19 -1.36
C ILE A 34 -6.89 1.96 -0.08
N ALA A 35 -5.90 2.83 -0.16
CA ALA A 35 -5.65 3.87 0.82
C ALA A 35 -5.60 5.21 0.09
N VAL A 36 -6.28 6.21 0.66
CA VAL A 36 -6.33 7.56 0.10
C VAL A 36 -5.95 8.58 1.16
N ALA A 37 -5.14 9.57 0.77
CA ALA A 37 -4.81 10.70 1.61
C ALA A 37 -5.98 11.68 1.58
N ASP A 38 -6.70 11.80 2.70
CA ASP A 38 -7.79 12.77 2.88
C ASP A 38 -7.20 14.10 3.35
N THR A 39 -7.03 15.04 2.42
CA THR A 39 -6.44 16.36 2.70
C THR A 39 -7.34 17.21 3.60
N GLY A 40 -8.65 16.98 3.59
CA GLY A 40 -9.60 17.67 4.47
C GLY A 40 -9.43 17.29 5.94
N LEU A 41 -9.20 16.02 6.22
CA LEU A 41 -9.01 15.49 7.57
C LEU A 41 -7.52 15.31 7.95
N LYS A 42 -6.61 15.51 7.01
CA LYS A 42 -5.16 15.31 7.15
C LYS A 42 -4.80 13.92 7.67
N GLN A 43 -5.46 12.91 7.14
CA GLN A 43 -5.25 11.50 7.52
C GLN A 43 -5.32 10.59 6.29
N THR A 44 -4.73 9.41 6.40
CA THR A 44 -4.86 8.36 5.39
C THR A 44 -6.03 7.45 5.78
N LYS A 45 -7.00 7.31 4.88
CA LYS A 45 -8.12 6.37 5.05
C LYS A 45 -7.87 5.10 4.26
N VAL A 46 -8.08 3.96 4.91
CA VAL A 46 -7.88 2.62 4.32
C VAL A 46 -9.23 1.91 4.21
N TYR A 47 -9.53 1.43 3.01
CA TYR A 47 -10.69 0.58 2.69
C TYR A 47 -10.18 -0.72 2.10
N LYS A 48 -10.56 -1.86 2.65
CA LYS A 48 -10.12 -3.17 2.17
C LYS A 48 -11.09 -4.28 2.56
N CYS A 49 -11.13 -5.33 1.75
CA CYS A 49 -11.98 -6.49 2.00
C CYS A 49 -11.38 -7.77 1.41
N ALA A 50 -11.71 -8.89 2.02
CA ALA A 50 -11.61 -10.20 1.40
C ALA A 50 -12.71 -10.30 0.34
N GLY A 51 -12.34 -10.25 -0.94
CA GLY A 51 -13.26 -10.22 -2.07
C GLY A 51 -12.70 -9.46 -3.26
N ARG A 52 -13.57 -9.18 -4.22
CA ARG A 52 -13.22 -8.53 -5.47
C ARG A 52 -13.29 -7.00 -5.37
N VAL A 53 -12.73 -6.31 -6.37
CA VAL A 53 -12.78 -4.85 -6.46
C VAL A 53 -14.22 -4.31 -6.47
N LYS A 54 -15.18 -5.05 -7.04
CA LYS A 54 -16.62 -4.69 -6.96
C LYS A 54 -17.14 -4.60 -5.51
N ASP A 55 -16.67 -5.49 -4.63
CA ASP A 55 -17.07 -5.51 -3.21
C ASP A 55 -16.42 -4.33 -2.47
N LEU A 56 -15.15 -4.05 -2.76
CA LEU A 56 -14.44 -2.86 -2.28
C LEU A 56 -15.12 -1.56 -2.74
N ARG A 57 -15.56 -1.49 -4.01
CA ARG A 57 -16.28 -0.33 -4.56
C ARG A 57 -17.55 -0.04 -3.77
N ALA A 58 -18.32 -1.07 -3.43
CA ALA A 58 -19.53 -0.93 -2.61
C ALA A 58 -19.24 -0.35 -1.20
N ILE A 59 -18.12 -0.76 -0.58
CA ILE A 59 -17.68 -0.23 0.72
C ILE A 59 -17.33 1.27 0.63
N CYS A 60 -16.74 1.71 -0.48
CA CYS A 60 -16.28 3.09 -0.66
C CYS A 60 -17.36 4.03 -1.23
N GLU A 61 -18.52 3.51 -1.70
CA GLU A 61 -19.47 4.27 -2.52
C GLU A 61 -19.98 5.54 -1.82
N SER A 62 -20.33 5.45 -0.55
CA SER A 62 -20.90 6.57 0.22
C SER A 62 -19.86 7.58 0.70
N GLU A 63 -18.59 7.27 0.62
CA GLU A 63 -17.51 8.09 1.17
C GLU A 63 -17.20 9.29 0.27
N LYS A 64 -17.41 10.49 0.82
CA LYS A 64 -17.01 11.75 0.20
C LYS A 64 -15.67 12.17 0.77
N LEU A 65 -14.64 12.11 -0.05
CA LEU A 65 -13.25 12.37 0.33
C LEU A 65 -12.69 13.52 -0.49
N ILE A 66 -11.86 14.35 0.10
CA ILE A 66 -11.05 15.34 -0.61
C ILE A 66 -9.65 14.76 -0.68
N THR A 67 -9.30 14.23 -1.85
CA THR A 67 -8.09 13.44 -2.02
C THR A 67 -7.27 13.92 -3.22
N GLU A 68 -5.95 13.92 -3.07
CA GLU A 68 -5.00 14.27 -4.13
C GLU A 68 -4.10 13.08 -4.49
N CYS A 69 -3.99 12.08 -3.62
CA CYS A 69 -3.24 10.87 -3.89
C CYS A 69 -3.81 9.66 -3.17
N GLY A 70 -3.47 8.48 -3.70
CA GLY A 70 -3.82 7.21 -3.09
C GLY A 70 -3.09 6.04 -3.74
N ILE A 71 -3.18 4.90 -3.06
CA ILE A 71 -2.57 3.62 -3.48
C ILE A 71 -3.60 2.51 -3.40
N GLY A 72 -3.45 1.48 -4.20
CA GLY A 72 -4.37 0.35 -4.22
C GLY A 72 -3.68 -0.97 -4.54
N HIS A 73 -4.35 -2.06 -4.18
CA HIS A 73 -3.82 -3.41 -4.32
C HIS A 73 -4.93 -4.44 -4.58
N THR A 74 -4.64 -5.40 -5.47
CA THR A 74 -5.38 -6.66 -5.59
C THR A 74 -4.45 -7.80 -5.23
N ARG A 75 -4.89 -8.69 -4.32
CA ARG A 75 -4.05 -9.72 -3.73
C ARG A 75 -4.32 -11.09 -4.34
N TRP A 76 -3.25 -11.85 -4.52
CA TRP A 76 -3.22 -13.30 -4.61
C TRP A 76 -2.45 -13.81 -3.40
N ALA A 77 -3.15 -14.38 -2.42
CA ALA A 77 -2.57 -14.73 -1.13
C ALA A 77 -1.45 -15.77 -1.28
N THR A 78 -0.28 -15.44 -0.74
CA THR A 78 0.88 -16.31 -0.62
C THR A 78 1.26 -16.55 0.85
N HIS A 79 1.09 -15.54 1.70
CA HIS A 79 1.35 -15.58 3.15
C HIS A 79 0.11 -15.08 3.91
N GLY A 80 -0.33 -15.84 4.92
CA GLY A 80 -1.54 -15.55 5.69
C GLY A 80 -2.83 -15.90 4.94
N GLY A 81 -3.92 -16.10 5.70
CA GLY A 81 -5.25 -16.42 5.15
C GLY A 81 -5.88 -15.28 4.35
N VAL A 82 -6.93 -15.59 3.61
CA VAL A 82 -7.76 -14.59 2.91
C VAL A 82 -8.76 -14.03 3.92
N ASN A 83 -8.50 -12.83 4.40
CA ASN A 83 -9.35 -12.08 5.31
C ASN A 83 -9.05 -10.57 5.18
N ASP A 84 -9.91 -9.73 5.75
CA ASP A 84 -9.77 -8.27 5.67
C ASP A 84 -8.50 -7.76 6.35
N THR A 85 -8.04 -8.40 7.41
CA THR A 85 -6.84 -7.99 8.15
C THR A 85 -5.57 -8.18 7.31
N ASN A 86 -5.49 -9.31 6.59
CA ASN A 86 -4.36 -9.66 5.73
C ASN A 86 -4.41 -8.99 4.36
N ALA A 87 -5.55 -8.37 3.98
CA ALA A 87 -5.65 -7.59 2.75
C ALA A 87 -4.78 -6.32 2.83
N HIS A 88 -4.23 -5.91 1.68
CA HIS A 88 -3.56 -4.62 1.54
C HIS A 88 -4.57 -3.49 1.30
N PRO A 89 -4.23 -2.24 1.62
CA PRO A 89 -2.98 -1.74 2.22
C PRO A 89 -2.81 -2.09 3.71
N HIS A 90 -1.56 -2.08 4.17
CA HIS A 90 -1.21 -2.16 5.59
C HIS A 90 -0.84 -0.77 6.12
N GLN A 91 -1.42 -0.42 7.28
CA GLN A 91 -1.18 0.86 7.95
C GLN A 91 -0.66 0.64 9.36
N VAL A 92 0.50 1.22 9.67
CA VAL A 92 1.08 1.27 11.02
C VAL A 92 1.51 2.70 11.31
N GLY A 93 0.92 3.31 12.32
CA GLY A 93 1.16 4.71 12.66
C GLY A 93 0.90 5.63 11.46
N LYS A 94 1.91 6.41 11.06
CA LYS A 94 1.83 7.35 9.93
C LYS A 94 2.12 6.74 8.55
N VAL A 95 2.49 5.48 8.51
CA VAL A 95 2.90 4.79 7.28
C VAL A 95 1.79 3.88 6.79
N THR A 96 1.47 4.02 5.51
CA THR A 96 0.55 3.11 4.80
C THR A 96 1.23 2.61 3.53
N LEU A 97 1.21 1.30 3.28
CA LEU A 97 1.84 0.74 2.09
C LEU A 97 1.08 -0.43 1.46
N VAL A 98 1.39 -0.64 0.18
CA VAL A 98 1.10 -1.88 -0.55
C VAL A 98 2.41 -2.51 -1.01
N HIS A 99 2.43 -3.85 -1.13
CA HIS A 99 3.62 -4.62 -1.42
C HIS A 99 3.32 -5.78 -2.38
N ASN A 100 4.18 -5.93 -3.37
CA ASN A 100 4.30 -7.13 -4.20
C ASN A 100 5.70 -7.73 -3.99
N GLY A 101 5.76 -8.99 -3.66
CA GLY A 101 7.00 -9.72 -3.43
C GLY A 101 6.98 -10.57 -2.17
N ILE A 102 8.15 -10.89 -1.66
CA ILE A 102 8.35 -11.68 -0.43
C ILE A 102 9.52 -11.09 0.35
N ILE A 103 9.28 -10.74 1.61
CA ILE A 103 10.33 -10.34 2.56
C ILE A 103 10.76 -11.57 3.33
N GLU A 104 11.85 -12.19 2.90
CA GLU A 104 12.31 -13.48 3.40
C GLU A 104 12.71 -13.44 4.89
N ASN A 105 13.23 -12.32 5.35
CA ASN A 105 13.72 -12.15 6.72
C ASN A 105 12.72 -11.46 7.67
N TYR A 106 11.42 -11.46 7.35
CA TYR A 106 10.42 -10.74 8.15
C TYR A 106 10.38 -11.16 9.62
N ARG A 107 10.62 -12.45 9.92
CA ARG A 107 10.66 -12.96 11.31
C ARG A 107 11.86 -12.43 12.09
N GLU A 108 13.03 -12.34 11.44
CA GLU A 108 14.24 -11.72 12.03
C GLU A 108 13.96 -10.25 12.35
N LEU A 109 13.32 -9.52 11.41
CA LEU A 109 12.96 -8.12 11.60
C LEU A 109 11.98 -7.91 12.75
N ILE A 110 11.00 -8.79 12.92
CA ILE A 110 10.08 -8.75 14.07
C ILE A 110 10.86 -8.81 15.37
N ALA A 111 11.74 -9.79 15.51
CA ALA A 111 12.53 -10.01 16.73
C ALA A 111 13.54 -8.88 16.98
N ASP A 112 14.34 -8.51 15.95
CA ASP A 112 15.41 -7.52 16.07
C ASP A 112 14.88 -6.11 16.40
N TYR A 113 13.65 -5.80 15.97
CA TYR A 113 13.05 -4.48 16.15
C TYR A 113 11.83 -4.48 17.08
N GLU A 114 11.54 -5.59 17.76
CA GLU A 114 10.44 -5.72 18.75
C GLU A 114 9.10 -5.24 18.19
N LEU A 115 8.70 -5.78 17.01
CA LEU A 115 7.53 -5.30 16.28
C LEU A 115 6.23 -6.03 16.65
N GLU A 116 6.25 -7.11 17.41
CA GLU A 116 5.09 -7.98 17.71
C GLU A 116 3.86 -7.20 18.18
N SER A 117 4.07 -6.20 19.03
CA SER A 117 2.97 -5.47 19.68
C SER A 117 2.17 -4.57 18.74
N VAL A 118 2.70 -4.24 17.55
CA VAL A 118 2.06 -3.34 16.57
C VAL A 118 1.46 -4.08 15.38
N LEU A 119 1.81 -5.37 15.19
CA LEU A 119 1.32 -6.18 14.09
C LEU A 119 -0.09 -6.70 14.38
N LYS A 120 -0.96 -6.66 13.35
CA LYS A 120 -2.34 -7.16 13.39
C LYS A 120 -2.56 -8.30 12.41
N SER A 121 -1.78 -8.35 11.33
CA SER A 121 -1.88 -9.33 10.26
C SER A 121 -0.76 -10.38 10.36
N GLU A 122 -0.90 -11.41 9.54
CA GLU A 122 0.10 -12.48 9.41
C GLU A 122 1.06 -12.24 8.24
N THR A 123 1.03 -11.04 7.64
CA THR A 123 1.75 -10.74 6.40
C THR A 123 3.14 -10.17 6.68
N ASP A 124 4.10 -10.54 5.86
CA ASP A 124 5.42 -9.92 5.80
C ASP A 124 5.36 -8.43 5.43
N SER A 125 4.32 -8.04 4.70
CA SER A 125 4.09 -6.66 4.26
C SER A 125 3.82 -5.70 5.42
N GLU A 126 3.03 -6.12 6.43
CA GLU A 126 2.79 -5.29 7.62
C GLU A 126 4.07 -5.08 8.44
N VAL A 127 4.97 -6.08 8.45
CA VAL A 127 6.28 -5.94 9.10
C VAL A 127 7.09 -4.80 8.47
N VAL A 128 7.03 -4.65 7.15
CA VAL A 128 7.68 -3.51 6.46
C VAL A 128 7.04 -2.19 6.87
N ALA A 129 5.71 -2.10 6.96
CA ALA A 129 5.03 -0.89 7.42
C ALA A 129 5.42 -0.52 8.85
N ALA A 130 5.50 -1.52 9.75
CA ALA A 130 5.92 -1.33 11.13
C ALA A 130 7.37 -0.85 11.25
N LEU A 131 8.28 -1.45 10.46
CA LEU A 131 9.69 -1.07 10.45
C LEU A 131 9.90 0.35 9.88
N LEU A 132 9.19 0.68 8.79
CA LEU A 132 9.17 2.04 8.22
C LEU A 132 8.70 3.05 9.27
N ASN A 133 7.57 2.79 9.92
CA ASN A 133 7.04 3.68 10.95
C ASN A 133 8.01 3.85 12.14
N LYS A 134 8.73 2.78 12.52
CA LYS A 134 9.75 2.84 13.58
C LYS A 134 10.94 3.73 13.22
N PHE A 135 11.33 3.74 11.93
CA PHE A 135 12.45 4.58 11.45
C PHE A 135 12.01 5.98 11.02
N TYR A 136 10.71 6.22 10.88
CA TYR A 136 10.20 7.49 10.39
C TYR A 136 10.26 8.58 11.48
N THR A 137 11.02 9.63 11.19
CA THR A 137 11.21 10.80 12.07
C THR A 137 10.80 12.12 11.40
N GLY A 138 10.02 12.03 10.30
CA GLY A 138 9.59 13.19 9.51
C GLY A 138 10.24 13.28 8.13
N ASP A 139 11.24 12.45 7.83
CA ASP A 139 11.88 12.34 6.52
C ASP A 139 11.58 10.97 5.90
N PRO A 140 10.70 10.90 4.86
CA PRO A 140 10.37 9.67 4.18
C PRO A 140 11.56 8.99 3.51
N ASP A 141 12.42 9.74 2.85
CA ASP A 141 13.56 9.20 2.11
C ASP A 141 14.56 8.52 3.04
N GLU A 142 14.84 9.13 4.19
CA GLU A 142 15.73 8.54 5.19
C GLU A 142 15.13 7.26 5.78
N ALA A 143 13.83 7.28 6.13
CA ALA A 143 13.12 6.11 6.64
C ALA A 143 13.11 4.97 5.63
N ILE A 144 12.83 5.24 4.35
CA ILE A 144 12.83 4.26 3.26
C ILE A 144 14.22 3.66 3.09
N LYS A 145 15.26 4.47 2.95
CA LYS A 145 16.66 4.01 2.79
C LYS A 145 17.08 3.10 3.94
N LYS A 146 16.79 3.50 5.16
CA LYS A 146 17.11 2.73 6.37
C LYS A 146 16.37 1.40 6.41
N THR A 147 15.08 1.39 6.09
CA THR A 147 14.25 0.17 6.03
C THR A 147 14.76 -0.76 4.95
N VAL A 148 14.91 -0.29 3.72
CA VAL A 148 15.33 -1.10 2.56
C VAL A 148 16.69 -1.76 2.81
N SER A 149 17.61 -1.08 3.51
CA SER A 149 18.91 -1.67 3.88
C SER A 149 18.82 -2.91 4.79
N LYS A 150 17.66 -3.17 5.40
CA LYS A 150 17.39 -4.30 6.28
C LYS A 150 16.62 -5.42 5.61
N LEU A 151 15.93 -5.13 4.51
CA LEU A 151 15.09 -6.11 3.82
C LEU A 151 15.92 -7.11 3.02
N LYS A 152 15.54 -8.39 3.08
CA LYS A 152 16.03 -9.46 2.22
C LYS A 152 14.86 -10.02 1.41
N GLY A 153 15.07 -10.29 0.12
CA GLY A 153 14.05 -10.84 -0.77
C GLY A 153 13.69 -9.91 -1.93
N THR A 154 12.55 -10.15 -2.54
CA THR A 154 12.06 -9.38 -3.69
C THR A 154 10.88 -8.52 -3.28
N PHE A 155 10.86 -7.27 -3.71
CA PHE A 155 9.76 -6.37 -3.34
C PHE A 155 9.54 -5.25 -4.37
N ALA A 156 8.29 -4.82 -4.43
CA ALA A 156 7.86 -3.54 -4.94
C ALA A 156 6.93 -2.94 -3.87
N LEU A 157 7.34 -1.82 -3.29
CA LEU A 157 6.61 -1.10 -2.25
C LEU A 157 6.10 0.21 -2.83
N VAL A 158 4.84 0.54 -2.55
CA VAL A 158 4.27 1.87 -2.80
C VAL A 158 3.70 2.36 -1.48
N ILE A 159 4.10 3.57 -1.07
CA ILE A 159 4.05 4.03 0.31
C ILE A 159 3.43 5.43 0.36
N LEU A 160 2.56 5.65 1.34
CA LEU A 160 2.06 6.95 1.76
C LEU A 160 2.55 7.26 3.18
N PHE A 161 2.93 8.50 3.42
CA PHE A 161 3.16 9.06 4.75
C PHE A 161 2.06 10.08 5.06
N GLU A 162 1.41 9.95 6.20
CA GLU A 162 0.21 10.73 6.54
C GLU A 162 0.45 12.25 6.56
N ASP A 163 1.65 12.68 6.93
CA ASP A 163 2.07 14.08 6.98
C ASP A 163 2.76 14.58 5.69
N HIS A 164 2.86 13.73 4.65
CA HIS A 164 3.31 14.07 3.29
C HIS A 164 2.18 13.88 2.28
N GLN A 165 1.14 14.70 2.42
CA GLN A 165 -0.05 14.60 1.58
C GLN A 165 0.24 15.01 0.12
N GLY A 166 -0.35 14.31 -0.84
CA GLY A 166 -0.09 14.53 -2.26
C GLY A 166 1.14 13.80 -2.81
N GLU A 167 1.95 13.17 -1.93
CA GLU A 167 3.17 12.47 -2.31
C GLU A 167 3.01 10.96 -2.21
N ILE A 168 3.52 10.24 -3.23
CA ILE A 168 3.62 8.78 -3.25
C ILE A 168 5.08 8.41 -3.41
N TYR A 169 5.55 7.56 -2.52
CA TYR A 169 6.92 7.03 -2.56
C TYR A 169 6.90 5.61 -3.09
N SER A 170 7.89 5.25 -3.89
CA SER A 170 8.03 3.90 -4.41
C SER A 170 9.47 3.44 -4.40
N VAL A 171 9.67 2.18 -4.02
CA VAL A 171 10.97 1.52 -4.08
C VAL A 171 10.79 0.07 -4.50
N ARG A 172 11.71 -0.45 -5.32
CA ARG A 172 11.63 -1.82 -5.79
C ARG A 172 12.99 -2.52 -5.75
N ASN A 173 12.92 -3.83 -5.56
CA ASN A 173 13.99 -4.78 -5.78
C ASN A 173 13.43 -6.00 -6.51
N VAL A 174 13.76 -6.19 -7.80
CA VAL A 174 13.29 -7.25 -8.71
C VAL A 174 11.83 -7.09 -9.14
N SER A 175 10.86 -7.06 -8.20
CA SER A 175 9.44 -6.95 -8.52
C SER A 175 9.13 -5.70 -9.37
N PRO A 176 8.32 -5.80 -10.46
CA PRO A 176 8.12 -4.68 -11.37
C PRO A 176 7.24 -3.57 -10.77
N ILE A 177 7.61 -2.34 -11.06
CA ILE A 177 6.80 -1.13 -10.96
C ILE A 177 7.17 -0.24 -12.15
N VAL A 178 6.17 0.28 -12.81
CA VAL A 178 6.28 1.28 -13.88
C VAL A 178 5.62 2.58 -13.42
N ALA A 179 6.14 3.71 -13.87
CA ALA A 179 5.62 5.02 -13.58
C ALA A 179 5.38 5.80 -14.88
N THR A 180 4.32 6.57 -14.92
CA THR A 180 3.99 7.44 -16.06
C THR A 180 3.41 8.76 -15.59
N LEU A 181 3.64 9.79 -16.39
CA LEU A 181 2.92 11.05 -16.28
C LEU A 181 1.68 10.99 -17.17
N CYS A 182 0.56 11.39 -16.64
CA CYS A 182 -0.69 11.58 -17.35
C CYS A 182 -1.09 13.07 -17.34
N LYS A 183 -2.10 13.42 -18.11
CA LYS A 183 -2.51 14.83 -18.26
C LYS A 183 -2.88 15.48 -16.92
N GLU A 184 -3.51 14.74 -16.03
CA GLU A 184 -4.06 15.22 -14.77
C GLU A 184 -3.25 14.81 -13.54
N GLY A 185 -2.05 14.21 -13.74
CA GLY A 185 -1.24 13.77 -12.61
C GLY A 185 -0.14 12.77 -12.97
N ALA A 186 0.17 11.87 -12.03
CA ALA A 186 1.13 10.79 -12.21
C ALA A 186 0.57 9.47 -11.69
N MET A 187 0.97 8.38 -12.32
CA MET A 187 0.51 7.04 -11.99
C MET A 187 1.68 6.07 -11.82
N LEU A 188 1.55 5.17 -10.89
CA LEU A 188 2.41 4.01 -10.68
C LEU A 188 1.59 2.74 -10.86
N ALA A 189 2.12 1.72 -11.52
CA ALA A 189 1.45 0.43 -11.62
C ALA A 189 2.45 -0.72 -11.65
N SER A 190 1.99 -1.92 -11.25
CA SER A 190 2.79 -3.14 -11.35
C SER A 190 2.78 -3.76 -12.76
N ASP A 191 1.89 -3.25 -13.64
CA ASP A 191 1.76 -3.71 -15.03
C ASP A 191 1.17 -2.58 -15.89
#